data_9e17fe27b0b5d8405eae3ebcecc85bed
#
_entry.id   9e17fe27b0b5d8405eae3ebcecc85bed
#
_cell.length_a   1.000
_cell.length_b   1.000
_cell.length_c   1.000
_cell.angle_alpha   90.00
_cell.angle_beta   90.00
_cell.angle_gamma   90.00
#
_symmetry.space_group_name_H-M   'P 1'
#
loop_
_entity.id
_entity.type
_entity.pdbx_description
1 polymer ?
#
loop_
_entity_poly.entity_id
_entity_poly.type
_entity_poly.pdbx_seq_one_letter_code
_entity_poly.pdbx_strand_id
1 'polypeptide(L)'
;MRAIALSCGLGILACVALIADTHDDVVDLFASMAAALSEINVPQFMDAFDKDMPDYDKLKGAVTGLVNQAEVSSSVEPLKDEGDDTKRTVELDWYLEIRSLLPDGPVVHRREVIQCELRKEKRRWKIVSMKPLEFFGAAKLDQ
;
A
#
# COMPACT_ATOMS: atom_id res chain seq x y z
N MET A 1 -43.72 -9.72 20.33
CA MET A 1 -43.00 -8.52 20.79
C MET A 1 -41.54 -8.76 21.10
N ARG A 2 -41.17 -9.91 21.63
CA ARG A 2 -39.76 -10.21 21.96
C ARG A 2 -38.88 -10.52 20.75
N ALA A 3 -39.45 -10.92 19.63
CA ALA A 3 -38.69 -11.24 18.42
C ALA A 3 -38.21 -10.03 17.61
N ILE A 4 -38.85 -8.86 17.82
CA ILE A 4 -38.51 -7.64 17.06
C ILE A 4 -37.26 -6.96 17.63
N ALA A 5 -36.98 -7.07 18.93
CA ALA A 5 -35.79 -6.49 19.54
C ALA A 5 -34.50 -7.24 19.23
N LEU A 6 -34.57 -8.52 18.95
CA LEU A 6 -33.40 -9.36 18.54
C LEU A 6 -32.97 -9.11 17.10
N SER A 7 -33.87 -8.67 16.23
CA SER A 7 -33.61 -8.42 14.83
C SER A 7 -32.76 -7.16 14.60
N CYS A 8 -32.93 -6.13 15.41
CA CYS A 8 -32.14 -4.88 15.30
C CYS A 8 -30.70 -5.02 15.79
N GLY A 9 -30.43 -5.90 16.75
CA GLY A 9 -29.09 -6.14 17.26
C GLY A 9 -28.17 -6.86 16.29
N LEU A 10 -28.71 -7.78 15.50
CA LEU A 10 -27.94 -8.53 14.49
C LEU A 10 -27.54 -7.66 13.29
N GLY A 11 -28.37 -6.70 12.91
CA GLY A 11 -28.06 -5.80 11.78
C GLY A 11 -26.89 -4.85 12.07
N ILE A 12 -26.78 -4.36 13.30
CA ILE A 12 -25.71 -3.45 13.71
C ILE A 12 -24.36 -4.19 13.80
N LEU A 13 -24.36 -5.41 14.31
CA LEU A 13 -23.14 -6.24 14.38
C LEU A 13 -22.59 -6.61 13.01
N ALA A 14 -23.44 -6.87 12.02
CA ALA A 14 -23.03 -7.19 10.66
C ALA A 14 -22.35 -5.99 9.97
N CYS A 15 -22.84 -4.76 10.18
CA CYS A 15 -22.25 -3.55 9.61
C CYS A 15 -20.86 -3.26 10.20
N VAL A 16 -20.66 -3.46 11.51
CA VAL A 16 -19.37 -3.24 12.16
C VAL A 16 -18.34 -4.28 11.68
N ALA A 17 -18.73 -5.53 11.51
CA ALA A 17 -17.85 -6.58 11.00
C ALA A 17 -17.38 -6.30 9.57
N LEU A 18 -18.27 -5.81 8.68
CA LEU A 18 -17.92 -5.46 7.30
C LEU A 18 -16.91 -4.30 7.23
N ILE A 19 -17.02 -3.30 8.10
CA ILE A 19 -16.09 -2.17 8.16
C ILE A 19 -14.71 -2.64 8.65
N ALA A 20 -14.66 -3.50 9.66
CA ALA A 20 -13.42 -4.07 10.18
C ALA A 20 -12.70 -4.92 9.11
N ASP A 21 -13.43 -5.79 8.39
CA ASP A 21 -12.87 -6.62 7.31
C ASP A 21 -12.30 -5.77 6.18
N THR A 22 -12.98 -4.68 5.81
CA THR A 22 -12.50 -3.76 4.78
C THR A 22 -11.20 -3.07 5.19
N HIS A 23 -11.10 -2.63 6.44
CA HIS A 23 -9.88 -2.03 6.96
C HIS A 23 -8.73 -3.04 6.97
N ASP A 24 -8.98 -4.27 7.43
CA ASP A 24 -7.97 -5.34 7.45
C ASP A 24 -7.48 -5.67 6.04
N ASP A 25 -8.37 -5.73 5.05
CA ASP A 25 -8.00 -5.96 3.65
C ASP A 25 -7.09 -4.87 3.11
N VAL A 26 -7.34 -3.62 3.46
CA VAL A 26 -6.50 -2.48 3.07
C VAL A 26 -5.13 -2.56 3.74
N VAL A 27 -5.08 -2.87 5.03
CA VAL A 27 -3.81 -3.05 5.76
C VAL A 27 -3.00 -4.19 5.15
N ASP A 28 -3.64 -5.32 4.84
CA ASP A 28 -2.97 -6.47 4.23
C ASP A 28 -2.42 -6.15 2.84
N LEU A 29 -3.14 -5.34 2.06
CA LEU A 29 -2.67 -4.89 0.74
C LEU A 29 -1.33 -4.15 0.86
N PHE A 30 -1.25 -3.17 1.76
CA PHE A 30 -0.03 -2.39 1.93
C PHE A 30 1.10 -3.18 2.57
N ALA A 31 0.80 -4.09 3.49
CA ALA A 31 1.80 -5.00 4.04
C ALA A 31 2.40 -5.91 2.96
N SER A 32 1.57 -6.41 2.06
CA SER A 32 2.01 -7.21 0.91
C SER A 32 2.92 -6.40 -0.04
N MET A 33 2.59 -5.13 -0.27
CA MET A 33 3.42 -4.24 -1.09
C MET A 33 4.78 -4.00 -0.45
N ALA A 34 4.82 -3.75 0.86
CA ALA A 34 6.07 -3.56 1.58
C ALA A 34 6.95 -4.80 1.50
N ALA A 35 6.37 -5.97 1.70
CA ALA A 35 7.07 -7.24 1.56
C ALA A 35 7.61 -7.46 0.13
N ALA A 36 6.83 -7.10 -0.88
CA ALA A 36 7.21 -7.22 -2.28
C ALA A 36 8.47 -6.42 -2.62
N LEU A 37 8.61 -5.22 -2.07
CA LEU A 37 9.82 -4.41 -2.25
C LEU A 37 11.05 -5.09 -1.65
N SER A 38 10.92 -5.66 -0.46
CA SER A 38 12.02 -6.36 0.21
C SER A 38 12.40 -7.67 -0.48
N GLU A 39 11.46 -8.30 -1.18
CA GLU A 39 11.65 -9.57 -1.88
C GLU A 39 12.01 -9.40 -3.37
N ILE A 40 12.17 -8.18 -3.83
CA ILE A 40 12.46 -7.87 -5.24
C ILE A 40 11.35 -8.39 -6.15
N ASN A 41 10.12 -8.30 -5.70
CA ASN A 41 8.95 -8.80 -6.44
C ASN A 41 8.11 -7.64 -7.00
N VAL A 42 8.59 -7.07 -8.12
CA VAL A 42 7.91 -5.95 -8.78
C VAL A 42 6.49 -6.32 -9.23
N PRO A 43 6.24 -7.50 -9.83
CA PRO A 43 4.87 -7.87 -10.20
C PRO A 43 3.89 -7.84 -9.02
N GLN A 44 4.28 -8.34 -7.85
CA GLN A 44 3.44 -8.33 -6.66
C GLN A 44 3.18 -6.91 -6.17
N PHE A 45 4.19 -6.04 -6.17
CA PHE A 45 4.02 -4.63 -5.81
C PHE A 45 3.04 -3.95 -6.76
N MET A 46 3.23 -4.12 -8.07
CA MET A 46 2.39 -3.48 -9.08
C MET A 46 0.98 -4.05 -9.17
N ASP A 47 0.75 -5.27 -8.71
CA ASP A 47 -0.59 -5.88 -8.70
C ASP A 47 -1.57 -5.13 -7.80
N ALA A 48 -1.09 -4.36 -6.85
CA ALA A 48 -1.91 -3.50 -5.99
C ALA A 48 -2.51 -2.29 -6.72
N PHE A 49 -1.99 -1.94 -7.88
CA PHE A 49 -2.39 -0.73 -8.62
C PHE A 49 -3.35 -1.05 -9.75
N ASP A 50 -4.26 -0.11 -10.00
CA ASP A 50 -5.07 -0.13 -11.22
C ASP A 50 -4.17 0.15 -12.42
N LYS A 51 -4.24 -0.69 -13.44
CA LYS A 51 -3.40 -0.55 -14.65
C LYS A 51 -3.72 0.72 -15.44
N ASP A 52 -4.92 1.28 -15.25
CA ASP A 52 -5.33 2.52 -15.89
C ASP A 52 -4.92 3.76 -15.08
N MET A 53 -4.26 3.58 -13.94
CA MET A 53 -3.77 4.70 -13.14
C MET A 53 -2.78 5.53 -13.95
N PRO A 54 -2.92 6.88 -13.94
CA PRO A 54 -1.88 7.73 -14.53
C PRO A 54 -0.52 7.42 -13.94
N ASP A 55 0.51 7.43 -14.76
CA ASP A 55 1.90 7.11 -14.36
C ASP A 55 2.14 5.66 -13.90
N TYR A 56 1.23 4.73 -14.19
CA TYR A 56 1.42 3.32 -13.84
C TYR A 56 2.75 2.76 -14.39
N ASP A 57 3.02 2.96 -15.68
CA ASP A 57 4.25 2.47 -16.32
C ASP A 57 5.49 3.18 -15.79
N LYS A 58 5.37 4.47 -15.50
CA LYS A 58 6.45 5.25 -14.91
C LYS A 58 6.81 4.73 -13.52
N LEU A 59 5.80 4.46 -12.69
CA LEU A 59 6.00 3.88 -11.36
C LEU A 59 6.65 2.49 -11.47
N LYS A 60 6.17 1.65 -12.36
CA LYS A 60 6.73 0.31 -12.57
C LYS A 60 8.21 0.37 -12.93
N GLY A 61 8.60 1.28 -13.82
CA GLY A 61 10.00 1.49 -14.18
C GLY A 61 10.84 1.98 -13.01
N ALA A 62 10.29 2.91 -12.23
CA ALA A 62 10.97 3.47 -11.06
C ALA A 62 11.21 2.40 -9.98
N VAL A 63 10.20 1.62 -9.65
CA VAL A 63 10.31 0.53 -8.67
C VAL A 63 11.29 -0.55 -9.14
N THR A 64 11.23 -0.90 -10.42
CA THR A 64 12.17 -1.86 -11.01
C THR A 64 13.61 -1.37 -10.85
N GLY A 65 13.88 -0.09 -11.14
CA GLY A 65 15.19 0.50 -10.94
C GLY A 65 15.65 0.45 -9.49
N LEU A 66 14.76 0.78 -8.56
CA LEU A 66 15.07 0.78 -7.13
C LEU A 66 15.48 -0.62 -6.64
N VAL A 67 14.67 -1.63 -6.88
CA VAL A 67 14.92 -2.98 -6.34
C VAL A 67 16.07 -3.71 -7.04
N ASN A 68 16.44 -3.28 -8.26
CA ASN A 68 17.59 -3.85 -8.96
C ASN A 68 18.92 -3.21 -8.55
N GLN A 69 18.91 -2.00 -8.02
CA GLN A 69 20.15 -1.30 -7.62
C GLN A 69 20.56 -1.54 -6.17
N ALA A 70 19.68 -2.03 -5.32
CA ALA A 70 19.90 -2.03 -3.87
C ALA A 70 19.08 -3.11 -3.18
N GLU A 71 19.48 -3.44 -1.94
CA GLU A 71 18.61 -4.15 -1.01
C GLU A 71 17.67 -3.14 -0.38
N VAL A 72 16.38 -3.42 -0.42
CA VAL A 72 15.35 -2.54 0.13
C VAL A 72 14.67 -3.22 1.31
N SER A 73 14.66 -2.55 2.45
CA SER A 73 13.80 -2.92 3.58
C SER A 73 12.67 -1.93 3.65
N SER A 74 11.46 -2.40 3.79
CA SER A 74 10.26 -1.58 3.68
C SER A 74 9.33 -1.85 4.85
N SER A 75 8.84 -0.79 5.48
CA SER A 75 7.79 -0.89 6.49
C SER A 75 6.74 0.19 6.25
N VAL A 76 5.50 -0.13 6.54
CA VAL A 76 4.38 0.77 6.32
C VAL A 76 3.39 0.66 7.47
N GLU A 77 2.90 1.81 7.94
CA GLU A 77 1.86 1.90 8.96
C GLU A 77 0.73 2.79 8.47
N PRO A 78 -0.53 2.36 8.57
CA PRO A 78 -1.65 3.22 8.25
C PRO A 78 -1.80 4.31 9.31
N LEU A 79 -1.91 5.57 8.86
CA LEU A 79 -2.18 6.73 9.71
C LEU A 79 -3.65 7.10 9.66
N LYS A 80 -4.30 6.90 8.51
CA LYS A 80 -5.67 7.28 8.28
C LYS A 80 -6.27 6.37 7.21
N ASP A 81 -7.48 5.90 7.45
CA ASP A 81 -8.23 5.08 6.52
C ASP A 81 -9.70 5.47 6.60
N GLU A 82 -10.19 6.19 5.59
CA GLU A 82 -11.54 6.72 5.54
C GLU A 82 -12.23 6.32 4.24
N GLY A 83 -13.53 6.14 4.30
CA GLY A 83 -14.34 5.83 3.15
C GLY A 83 -15.37 4.74 3.44
N ASP A 84 -15.79 4.07 2.38
CA ASP A 84 -16.80 3.01 2.45
C ASP A 84 -16.24 1.68 1.94
N ASP A 85 -17.10 0.75 1.59
CA ASP A 85 -16.71 -0.57 1.09
C ASP A 85 -16.37 -0.59 -0.41
N THR A 86 -16.43 0.55 -1.09
CA THR A 86 -16.13 0.67 -2.53
C THR A 86 -15.00 1.66 -2.83
N LYS A 87 -14.84 2.69 -2.00
CA LYS A 87 -13.81 3.74 -2.16
C LYS A 87 -13.22 4.11 -0.82
N ARG A 88 -11.90 4.23 -0.76
CA ARG A 88 -11.23 4.64 0.47
C ARG A 88 -10.09 5.60 0.15
N THR A 89 -9.86 6.53 1.10
CA THR A 89 -8.69 7.41 1.11
C THR A 89 -7.83 7.00 2.29
N VAL A 90 -6.56 6.70 2.03
CA VAL A 90 -5.64 6.17 3.02
C VAL A 90 -4.38 7.03 3.07
N GLU A 91 -3.93 7.34 4.28
CA GLU A 91 -2.62 7.92 4.51
C GLU A 91 -1.74 6.90 5.22
N LEU A 92 -0.51 6.77 4.76
CA LEU A 92 0.44 5.77 5.24
C LEU A 92 1.75 6.45 5.63
N ASP A 93 2.31 6.04 6.75
CA ASP A 93 3.70 6.35 7.10
C ASP A 93 4.56 5.23 6.51
N TRP A 94 5.30 5.55 5.46
CA TRP A 94 6.12 4.57 4.76
C TRP A 94 7.59 4.87 4.96
N TYR A 95 8.33 3.84 5.35
CA TYR A 95 9.76 3.93 5.59
C TYR A 95 10.49 2.94 4.69
N LEU A 96 11.55 3.41 4.05
CA LEU A 96 12.46 2.60 3.24
C LEU A 96 13.89 2.73 3.74
N GLU A 97 14.56 1.62 3.90
CA GLU A 97 16.01 1.57 4.03
C GLU A 97 16.56 0.97 2.74
N ILE A 98 17.39 1.74 2.05
CA ILE A 98 17.93 1.39 0.73
C ILE A 98 19.44 1.22 0.88
N ARG A 99 19.90 -0.03 0.81
CA ARG A 99 21.28 -0.39 1.04
C ARG A 99 21.95 -0.72 -0.29
N SER A 100 23.06 -0.05 -0.59
CA SER A 100 23.85 -0.35 -1.78
C SER A 100 24.23 -1.84 -1.83
N LEU A 101 24.27 -2.43 -3.02
CA LEU A 101 24.75 -3.79 -3.23
C LEU A 101 26.28 -3.88 -3.14
N LEU A 102 26.98 -2.74 -3.18
CA LEU A 102 28.44 -2.72 -3.08
C LEU A 102 28.86 -2.86 -1.61
N PRO A 103 29.95 -3.63 -1.32
CA PRO A 103 30.51 -3.65 0.03
C PRO A 103 30.87 -2.23 0.47
N ASP A 104 30.54 -1.87 1.70
CA ASP A 104 30.80 -0.54 2.27
C ASP A 104 30.11 0.61 1.51
N GLY A 105 29.12 0.31 0.67
CA GLY A 105 28.33 1.31 -0.03
C GLY A 105 27.35 2.02 0.90
N PRO A 106 26.81 3.17 0.45
CA PRO A 106 25.93 3.98 1.28
C PRO A 106 24.59 3.28 1.60
N VAL A 107 23.98 3.71 2.71
CA VAL A 107 22.62 3.36 3.09
C VAL A 107 21.80 4.64 3.07
N VAL A 108 20.68 4.62 2.36
CA VAL A 108 19.77 5.76 2.26
C VAL A 108 18.48 5.41 3.00
N HIS A 109 17.98 6.34 3.79
CA HIS A 109 16.72 6.21 4.51
C HIS A 109 15.72 7.18 3.91
N ARG A 110 14.51 6.70 3.60
CA ARG A 110 13.39 7.53 3.17
C ARG A 110 12.21 7.29 4.08
N ARG A 111 11.52 8.35 4.45
CA ARG A 111 10.29 8.26 5.22
C ARG A 111 9.38 9.40 4.83
N GLU A 112 8.18 9.06 4.38
CA GLU A 112 7.18 10.04 4.00
C GLU A 112 5.78 9.56 4.29
N VAL A 113 4.86 10.49 4.40
CA VAL A 113 3.43 10.20 4.41
C VAL A 113 2.98 10.05 2.96
N ILE A 114 2.49 8.87 2.63
CA ILE A 114 2.00 8.54 1.29
C ILE A 114 0.47 8.59 1.33
N GLN A 115 -0.10 9.34 0.39
CA GLN A 115 -1.55 9.47 0.25
C GLN A 115 -2.03 8.61 -0.91
N CYS A 116 -3.02 7.77 -0.65
CA CYS A 116 -3.58 6.85 -1.64
C CYS A 116 -5.08 6.98 -1.72
N GLU A 117 -5.60 6.85 -2.93
CA GLU A 117 -7.01 6.59 -3.16
C GLU A 117 -7.17 5.18 -3.69
N LEU A 118 -8.10 4.44 -3.10
CA LEU A 118 -8.37 3.05 -3.45
C LEU A 118 -9.80 2.90 -3.94
N ARG A 119 -9.98 1.96 -4.88
CA ARG A 119 -11.29 1.57 -5.37
C ARG A 119 -11.38 0.04 -5.32
N LYS A 120 -12.54 -0.46 -4.91
CA LYS A 120 -12.79 -1.90 -4.95
C LYS A 120 -13.29 -2.29 -6.33
N GLU A 121 -12.56 -3.18 -6.98
CA GLU A 121 -12.90 -3.75 -8.28
C GLU A 121 -13.16 -5.25 -8.09
N LYS A 122 -14.39 -5.67 -8.36
CA LYS A 122 -14.87 -7.03 -8.11
C LYS A 122 -14.75 -7.37 -6.62
N ARG A 123 -13.71 -7.99 -6.15
CA ARG A 123 -13.48 -8.31 -4.73
C ARG A 123 -12.12 -7.86 -4.25
N ARG A 124 -11.43 -7.06 -5.04
CA ARG A 124 -10.06 -6.63 -4.74
C ARG A 124 -9.95 -5.13 -4.66
N TRP A 125 -9.18 -4.67 -3.70
CA TRP A 125 -8.82 -3.26 -3.62
C TRP A 125 -7.70 -2.96 -4.60
N LYS A 126 -7.85 -1.86 -5.33
CA LYS A 126 -6.82 -1.36 -6.25
C LYS A 126 -6.53 0.10 -5.94
N ILE A 127 -5.26 0.47 -5.99
CA ILE A 127 -4.82 1.85 -5.82
C ILE A 127 -5.04 2.57 -7.16
N VAL A 128 -5.82 3.63 -7.15
CA VAL A 128 -6.10 4.45 -8.33
C VAL A 128 -5.35 5.77 -8.31
N SER A 129 -4.79 6.18 -7.17
CA SER A 129 -3.96 7.37 -7.02
C SER A 129 -3.00 7.17 -5.85
N MET A 130 -1.76 7.63 -6.01
CA MET A 130 -0.74 7.58 -4.96
C MET A 130 0.18 8.77 -5.10
N LYS A 131 0.48 9.44 -3.99
CA LYS A 131 1.37 10.60 -3.94
C LYS A 131 2.22 10.58 -2.67
N PRO A 132 3.51 10.90 -2.76
CA PRO A 132 4.30 11.11 -3.97
C PRO A 132 4.81 9.79 -4.56
N LEU A 133 4.79 9.64 -5.87
CA LEU A 133 5.31 8.45 -6.55
C LEU A 133 6.83 8.37 -6.52
N GLU A 134 7.51 9.50 -6.49
CA GLU A 134 8.97 9.60 -6.45
C GLU A 134 9.58 8.90 -5.23
N PHE A 135 8.80 8.71 -4.18
CA PHE A 135 9.23 7.99 -2.98
C PHE A 135 9.73 6.58 -3.31
N PHE A 136 9.18 5.95 -4.34
CA PHE A 136 9.53 4.58 -4.73
C PHE A 136 10.56 4.51 -5.86
N GLY A 137 11.14 5.64 -6.25
CA GLY A 137 12.13 5.70 -7.31
C GLY A 137 13.54 5.38 -6.85
N ALA A 138 14.44 5.23 -7.84
CA ALA A 138 15.84 4.94 -7.60
C ALA A 138 16.49 5.95 -6.65
N ALA A 139 17.46 5.49 -5.88
CA ALA A 139 18.26 6.32 -4.97
C ALA A 139 19.62 6.63 -5.58
N LYS A 140 20.22 7.74 -5.15
CA LYS A 140 21.60 8.08 -5.50
C LYS A 140 22.55 7.32 -4.57
N LEU A 141 23.22 6.31 -5.11
CA LEU A 141 24.11 5.42 -4.37
C LEU A 141 25.57 5.54 -4.85
N ASP A 142 25.87 6.52 -5.67
CA ASP A 142 27.16 6.64 -6.37
C ASP A 142 28.23 7.43 -5.57
N GLN A 143 28.07 7.54 -4.28
CA GLN A 143 29.01 8.33 -3.49
C GLN A 143 29.93 7.48 -2.65
#